data_3df55b81977ff0f71a7b41638ebf2ce7
#
_entry.id   3df55b81977ff0f71a7b41638ebf2ce7
#
_cell.length_a   1.000
_cell.length_b   1.000
_cell.length_c   1.000
_cell.angle_alpha   90.00
_cell.angle_beta   90.00
_cell.angle_gamma   90.00
#
_symmetry.space_group_name_H-M   'P 1'
#
loop_
_entity.id
_entity.type
_entity.pdbx_description
1 polymer ?
#
loop_
_entity_poly.entity_id
_entity_poly.type
_entity_poly.pdbx_seq_one_letter_code
_entity_poly.pdbx_strand_id
1 'polypeptide(L)'
;MRRTTRRTTEKASYSHLLPASGDLDELVARVATSRSRTITLMPICLPEDAPSGLWIATGARDYIVYPDDADAQWRSGIVCHEIAHMLLGHDPRPGTSDLGGLVAAAAPSIDPQVAARFLHRHGYADAVEADAENLGTRLAAELGAAHTAAQGHRDRVFDRMR
;
A
#
# COMPACT_ATOMS: atom_id res chain seq x y z
N MET A 1 5.48 -13.32 -28.11
CA MET A 1 5.41 -11.87 -28.34
C MET A 1 4.18 -11.18 -27.68
N ARG A 2 3.61 -11.74 -26.58
CA ARG A 2 2.40 -11.21 -25.91
C ARG A 2 2.67 -10.53 -24.56
N ARG A 3 3.92 -10.51 -24.07
CA ARG A 3 4.27 -9.96 -22.73
C ARG A 3 4.42 -8.43 -22.68
N THR A 4 4.78 -7.82 -23.82
CA THR A 4 5.08 -6.37 -23.86
C THR A 4 3.81 -5.52 -23.85
N THR A 5 2.74 -5.98 -24.47
CA THR A 5 1.48 -5.23 -24.61
C THR A 5 0.72 -5.12 -23.27
N ARG A 6 0.76 -6.19 -22.42
CA ARG A 6 0.12 -6.19 -21.10
C ARG A 6 0.78 -5.17 -20.15
N ARG A 7 2.13 -5.13 -20.11
CA ARG A 7 2.89 -4.18 -19.28
C ARG A 7 2.64 -2.71 -19.62
N THR A 8 2.45 -2.39 -20.90
CA THR A 8 2.20 -0.99 -21.34
C THR A 8 0.79 -0.55 -21.00
N THR A 9 -0.20 -1.45 -21.10
CA THR A 9 -1.60 -1.17 -20.78
C THR A 9 -1.80 -0.99 -19.26
N GLU A 10 -1.11 -1.79 -18.42
CA GLU A 10 -1.13 -1.65 -16.96
C GLU A 10 -0.50 -0.32 -16.50
N LYS A 11 0.62 0.08 -17.09
CA LYS A 11 1.26 1.37 -16.76
C LYS A 11 0.32 2.55 -17.02
N ALA A 12 -0.43 2.53 -18.12
CA ALA A 12 -1.41 3.56 -18.44
C ALA A 12 -2.63 3.54 -17.50
N SER A 13 -2.94 2.37 -16.91
CA SER A 13 -4.15 2.20 -16.08
C SER A 13 -4.04 2.86 -14.70
N TYR A 14 -2.85 2.99 -14.10
CA TYR A 14 -2.68 3.49 -12.72
C TYR A 14 -1.95 4.84 -12.63
N SER A 15 -1.41 5.35 -13.72
CA SER A 15 -0.65 6.60 -13.74
C SER A 15 -1.46 7.82 -13.27
N HIS A 16 -2.78 7.80 -13.48
CA HIS A 16 -3.69 8.84 -13.03
C HIS A 16 -3.87 8.90 -11.49
N LEU A 17 -3.50 7.84 -10.79
CA LEU A 17 -3.54 7.79 -9.32
C LEU A 17 -2.29 8.39 -8.69
N LEU A 18 -1.18 8.46 -9.43
CA LEU A 18 0.06 8.99 -8.89
C LEU A 18 -0.03 10.51 -8.69
N PRO A 19 0.21 11.02 -7.47
CA PRO A 19 0.23 12.44 -7.21
C PRO A 19 1.51 13.09 -7.76
N ALA A 20 1.38 14.26 -8.36
CA ALA A 20 2.53 15.04 -8.84
C ALA A 20 3.45 15.52 -7.69
N SER A 21 2.92 15.59 -6.47
CA SER A 21 3.66 15.91 -5.25
C SER A 21 4.62 14.79 -4.81
N GLY A 22 4.38 13.55 -5.24
CA GLY A 22 5.02 12.36 -4.71
C GLY A 22 4.63 12.04 -3.26
N ASP A 23 3.50 12.55 -2.79
CA ASP A 23 3.01 12.34 -1.44
C ASP A 23 2.28 11.00 -1.32
N LEU A 24 2.69 10.18 -0.35
CA LEU A 24 2.14 8.84 -0.13
C LEU A 24 0.68 8.90 0.35
N ASP A 25 0.35 9.83 1.24
CA ASP A 25 -0.99 9.93 1.81
C ASP A 25 -1.98 10.43 0.74
N GLU A 26 -1.51 11.27 -0.21
CA GLU A 26 -2.28 11.66 -1.39
C GLU A 26 -2.52 10.48 -2.34
N LEU A 27 -1.53 9.60 -2.56
CA LEU A 27 -1.72 8.36 -3.32
C LEU A 27 -2.80 7.49 -2.67
N VAL A 28 -2.71 7.27 -1.36
CA VAL A 28 -3.70 6.49 -0.60
C VAL A 28 -5.11 7.07 -0.74
N ALA A 29 -5.26 8.40 -0.63
CA ALA A 29 -6.54 9.07 -0.79
C ALA A 29 -7.13 8.90 -2.21
N ARG A 30 -6.30 8.98 -3.25
CA ARG A 30 -6.73 8.78 -4.64
C ARG A 30 -7.17 7.33 -4.89
N VAL A 31 -6.44 6.36 -4.36
CA VAL A 31 -6.81 4.94 -4.44
C VAL A 31 -8.11 4.67 -3.67
N ALA A 32 -8.26 5.22 -2.48
CA ALA A 32 -9.48 5.14 -1.69
C ALA A 32 -10.70 5.65 -2.47
N THR A 33 -10.56 6.82 -3.11
CA THR A 33 -11.59 7.41 -3.96
C THR A 33 -11.92 6.53 -5.15
N SER A 34 -10.92 6.02 -5.86
CA SER A 34 -11.13 5.17 -7.05
C SER A 34 -11.83 3.86 -6.72
N ARG A 35 -11.66 3.36 -5.50
CA ARG A 35 -12.29 2.14 -4.99
C ARG A 35 -13.63 2.39 -4.28
N SER A 36 -14.00 3.68 -4.08
CA SER A 36 -15.17 4.07 -3.26
C SER A 36 -15.12 3.48 -1.85
N ARG A 37 -13.94 3.42 -1.24
CA ARG A 37 -13.68 2.85 0.08
C ARG A 37 -12.74 3.75 0.87
N THR A 38 -12.86 3.73 2.19
CA THR A 38 -11.86 4.39 3.05
C THR A 38 -10.67 3.47 3.24
N ILE A 39 -9.44 3.98 3.07
CA ILE A 39 -8.20 3.28 3.41
C ILE A 39 -7.59 3.97 4.63
N THR A 40 -7.27 3.19 5.65
CA THR A 40 -6.61 3.68 6.88
C THR A 40 -5.23 3.04 6.99
N LEU A 41 -4.20 3.87 7.09
CA LEU A 41 -2.84 3.44 7.39
C LEU A 41 -2.71 3.20 8.89
N MET A 42 -2.17 2.03 9.27
CA MET A 42 -2.12 1.59 10.67
C MET A 42 -0.71 1.13 11.03
N PRO A 43 0.10 2.01 11.64
CA PRO A 43 1.38 1.59 12.20
C PRO A 43 1.13 0.78 13.48
N ILE A 44 1.77 -0.40 13.59
CA ILE A 44 1.73 -1.23 14.79
C ILE A 44 3.08 -1.90 15.06
N CYS A 45 3.35 -2.22 16.31
CA CYS A 45 4.50 -3.03 16.67
C CYS A 45 4.25 -4.47 16.16
N LEU A 46 4.94 -4.87 15.10
CA LEU A 46 4.84 -6.21 14.52
C LEU A 46 5.91 -7.14 15.09
N PRO A 47 5.59 -8.45 15.32
CA PRO A 47 6.60 -9.46 15.61
C PRO A 47 7.62 -9.60 14.48
N GLU A 48 8.85 -10.04 14.79
CA GLU A 48 9.93 -10.21 13.81
C GLU A 48 9.60 -11.18 12.67
N ASP A 49 8.75 -12.17 12.92
CA ASP A 49 8.31 -13.19 11.96
C ASP A 49 7.02 -12.81 11.21
N ALA A 50 6.45 -11.61 11.50
CA ALA A 50 5.28 -11.11 10.81
C ALA A 50 5.63 -10.65 9.38
N PRO A 51 4.65 -10.69 8.43
CA PRO A 51 4.83 -10.04 7.15
C PRO A 51 5.06 -8.54 7.34
N SER A 52 5.88 -7.94 6.47
CA SER A 52 6.22 -6.52 6.55
C SER A 52 5.01 -5.59 6.35
N GLY A 53 3.95 -6.07 5.70
CA GLY A 53 2.71 -5.34 5.49
C GLY A 53 1.51 -6.26 5.41
N LEU A 54 0.33 -5.70 5.62
CA LEU A 54 -0.91 -6.48 5.55
C LEU A 54 -2.09 -5.57 5.15
N TRP A 55 -2.77 -5.94 4.05
CA TRP A 55 -4.05 -5.35 3.70
C TRP A 55 -5.21 -6.15 4.32
N ILE A 56 -6.04 -5.48 5.10
CA ILE A 56 -7.26 -6.03 5.73
C ILE A 56 -8.46 -5.29 5.16
N ALA A 57 -9.38 -6.01 4.53
CA ALA A 57 -10.66 -5.45 4.10
C ALA A 57 -11.78 -5.79 5.07
N THR A 58 -12.52 -4.77 5.48
CA THR A 58 -13.78 -4.91 6.24
C THR A 58 -14.98 -4.52 5.37
N GLY A 59 -16.19 -4.56 5.91
CA GLY A 59 -17.39 -4.20 5.13
C GLY A 59 -17.34 -2.83 4.46
N ALA A 60 -16.82 -1.81 5.15
CA ALA A 60 -16.82 -0.41 4.70
C ALA A 60 -15.42 0.19 4.52
N ARG A 61 -14.37 -0.42 5.07
CA ARG A 61 -13.04 0.17 5.20
C ARG A 61 -11.95 -0.85 4.93
N ASP A 62 -10.89 -0.40 4.29
CA ASP A 62 -9.63 -1.12 4.15
C ASP A 62 -8.59 -0.56 5.14
N TYR A 63 -7.76 -1.44 5.68
CA TYR A 63 -6.62 -1.07 6.51
C TYR A 63 -5.34 -1.59 5.87
N ILE A 64 -4.30 -0.76 5.87
CA ILE A 64 -2.93 -1.18 5.55
C ILE A 64 -2.14 -1.10 6.84
N VAL A 65 -1.77 -2.27 7.35
CA VAL A 65 -0.96 -2.43 8.55
C VAL A 65 0.51 -2.48 8.15
N TYR A 66 1.38 -1.82 8.91
CA TYR A 66 2.83 -1.81 8.70
C TYR A 66 3.56 -1.58 10.03
N PRO A 67 4.88 -1.89 10.13
CA PRO A 67 5.66 -1.66 11.36
C PRO A 67 5.68 -0.18 11.74
N ASP A 68 5.51 0.11 13.03
CA ASP A 68 5.52 1.48 13.56
C ASP A 68 6.91 2.12 13.58
N ASP A 69 7.97 1.31 13.48
CA ASP A 69 9.36 1.73 13.34
C ASP A 69 9.83 1.86 11.88
N ALA A 70 8.95 1.62 10.90
CA ALA A 70 9.29 1.76 9.49
C ALA A 70 9.65 3.21 9.15
N ASP A 71 10.84 3.42 8.58
CA ASP A 71 11.21 4.70 8.00
C ASP A 71 10.32 5.06 6.79
N ALA A 72 10.42 6.30 6.33
CA ALA A 72 9.56 6.82 5.25
C ALA A 72 9.68 6.02 3.95
N GLN A 73 10.88 5.53 3.61
CA GLN A 73 11.12 4.77 2.39
C GLN A 73 10.55 3.35 2.51
N TRP A 74 10.79 2.69 3.61
CA TRP A 74 10.26 1.35 3.88
C TRP A 74 8.73 1.37 3.98
N ARG A 75 8.16 2.32 4.75
CA ARG A 75 6.71 2.57 4.80
C ARG A 75 6.12 2.74 3.40
N SER A 76 6.74 3.55 2.56
CA SER A 76 6.28 3.77 1.18
C SER A 76 6.29 2.48 0.35
N GLY A 77 7.34 1.68 0.47
CA GLY A 77 7.44 0.38 -0.19
C GLY A 77 6.31 -0.56 0.22
N ILE A 78 6.09 -0.72 1.53
CA ILE A 78 5.03 -1.57 2.08
C ILE A 78 3.65 -1.10 1.61
N VAL A 79 3.34 0.18 1.78
CA VAL A 79 2.02 0.72 1.42
C VAL A 79 1.77 0.60 -0.08
N CYS A 80 2.77 0.84 -0.93
CA CYS A 80 2.64 0.66 -2.38
C CYS A 80 2.44 -0.81 -2.77
N HIS A 81 3.05 -1.75 -2.04
CA HIS A 81 2.84 -3.19 -2.25
C HIS A 81 1.38 -3.59 -1.94
N GLU A 82 0.85 -3.18 -0.78
CA GLU A 82 -0.54 -3.47 -0.40
C GLU A 82 -1.55 -2.77 -1.35
N ILE A 83 -1.25 -1.54 -1.78
CA ILE A 83 -2.02 -0.85 -2.83
C ILE A 83 -1.99 -1.64 -4.14
N ALA A 84 -0.86 -2.24 -4.50
CA ALA A 84 -0.77 -3.05 -5.72
C ALA A 84 -1.70 -4.27 -5.65
N HIS A 85 -1.80 -4.95 -4.50
CA HIS A 85 -2.80 -6.00 -4.31
C HIS A 85 -4.22 -5.49 -4.54
N MET A 86 -4.56 -4.31 -4.00
CA MET A 86 -5.88 -3.70 -4.17
C MET A 86 -6.19 -3.38 -5.64
N LEU A 87 -5.23 -2.83 -6.37
CA LEU A 87 -5.38 -2.40 -7.76
C LEU A 87 -5.44 -3.58 -8.75
N LEU A 88 -4.74 -4.67 -8.42
CA LEU A 88 -4.76 -5.92 -9.20
C LEU A 88 -6.01 -6.77 -8.93
N GLY A 89 -6.84 -6.35 -7.95
CA GLY A 89 -8.06 -7.07 -7.59
C GLY A 89 -7.77 -8.38 -6.87
N HIS A 90 -6.65 -8.48 -6.17
CA HIS A 90 -6.36 -9.61 -5.31
C HIS A 90 -7.30 -9.60 -4.10
N ASP A 91 -7.57 -10.78 -3.55
CA ASP A 91 -8.32 -10.86 -2.31
C ASP A 91 -7.46 -10.40 -1.12
N PRO A 92 -8.03 -9.67 -0.14
CA PRO A 92 -7.28 -9.28 1.05
C PRO A 92 -6.70 -10.50 1.75
N ARG A 93 -5.46 -10.38 2.23
CA ARG A 93 -4.81 -11.49 2.94
C ARG A 93 -5.62 -11.89 4.16
N PRO A 94 -5.88 -13.19 4.31
CA PRO A 94 -6.22 -13.74 5.60
C PRO A 94 -4.93 -13.77 6.44
N GLY A 95 -4.91 -13.08 7.58
CA GLY A 95 -3.74 -13.03 8.45
C GLY A 95 -3.41 -14.35 9.15
N THR A 96 -2.23 -14.43 9.77
CA THR A 96 -1.85 -15.54 10.68
C THR A 96 -2.46 -15.34 12.07
N SER A 97 -2.61 -16.39 12.87
CA SER A 97 -3.36 -16.38 14.15
C SER A 97 -2.89 -15.33 15.16
N ASP A 98 -1.60 -15.02 15.20
CA ASP A 98 -1.04 -14.10 16.19
C ASP A 98 -1.24 -12.61 15.82
N LEU A 99 -1.29 -12.29 14.52
CA LEU A 99 -1.55 -10.94 14.02
C LEU A 99 -2.97 -10.44 14.31
N GLY A 100 -3.97 -11.33 14.39
CA GLY A 100 -5.34 -10.91 14.67
C GLY A 100 -5.53 -10.36 16.07
N GLY A 101 -4.83 -10.91 17.04
CA GLY A 101 -4.81 -10.37 18.40
C GLY A 101 -4.18 -8.99 18.45
N LEU A 102 -3.07 -8.79 17.71
CA LEU A 102 -2.38 -7.50 17.61
C LEU A 102 -3.21 -6.44 16.86
N VAL A 103 -3.81 -6.83 15.73
CA VAL A 103 -4.69 -5.93 14.97
C VAL A 103 -5.94 -5.57 15.77
N ALA A 104 -6.55 -6.53 16.49
CA ALA A 104 -7.69 -6.27 17.36
C ALA A 104 -7.32 -5.36 18.55
N ALA A 105 -6.12 -5.50 19.11
CA ALA A 105 -5.63 -4.65 20.19
C ALA A 105 -5.29 -3.24 19.71
N ALA A 106 -4.70 -3.10 18.51
CA ALA A 106 -4.32 -1.81 17.92
C ALA A 106 -5.49 -1.07 17.27
N ALA A 107 -6.53 -1.78 16.84
CA ALA A 107 -7.71 -1.25 16.19
C ALA A 107 -9.00 -1.84 16.79
N PRO A 108 -9.45 -1.35 17.96
CA PRO A 108 -10.66 -1.83 18.62
C PRO A 108 -11.94 -1.72 17.75
N SER A 109 -11.87 -0.94 16.67
CA SER A 109 -12.96 -0.78 15.69
C SER A 109 -13.02 -1.92 14.66
N ILE A 110 -12.03 -2.80 14.60
CA ILE A 110 -12.06 -4.00 13.76
C ILE A 110 -12.71 -5.13 14.56
N ASP A 111 -13.80 -5.66 14.03
CA ASP A 111 -14.46 -6.82 14.62
C ASP A 111 -13.44 -7.96 14.80
N PRO A 112 -13.26 -8.49 16.03
CA PRO A 112 -12.34 -9.61 16.29
C PRO A 112 -12.61 -10.84 15.43
N GLN A 113 -13.86 -11.07 14.99
CA GLN A 113 -14.19 -12.16 14.08
C GLN A 113 -13.71 -11.89 12.65
N VAL A 114 -13.67 -10.61 12.24
CA VAL A 114 -13.06 -10.20 10.97
C VAL A 114 -11.55 -10.41 11.05
N ALA A 115 -10.91 -9.92 12.10
CA ALA A 115 -9.49 -10.18 12.37
C ALA A 115 -9.18 -11.70 12.36
N ALA A 116 -9.98 -12.52 13.06
CA ALA A 116 -9.78 -13.97 13.13
C ALA A 116 -9.99 -14.70 11.78
N ARG A 117 -10.86 -14.22 10.90
CA ARG A 117 -11.05 -14.81 9.56
C ARG A 117 -9.84 -14.62 8.66
N PHE A 118 -9.10 -13.55 8.84
CA PHE A 118 -7.83 -13.27 8.13
C PHE A 118 -6.69 -14.15 8.63
N LEU A 119 -6.85 -14.82 9.76
CA LEU A 119 -5.82 -15.58 10.46
C LEU A 119 -5.62 -17.02 9.97
N HIS A 120 -6.48 -17.54 9.10
CA HIS A 120 -6.54 -18.98 8.82
C HIS A 120 -6.15 -19.41 7.40
N ARG A 121 -5.65 -18.51 6.54
CA ARG A 121 -5.22 -18.88 5.19
C ARG A 121 -3.77 -18.53 4.94
N HIS A 122 -3.05 -19.43 4.29
CA HIS A 122 -1.67 -19.25 3.86
C HIS A 122 -1.59 -18.17 2.77
N GLY A 123 -0.42 -17.50 2.68
CA GLY A 123 -0.15 -16.38 1.79
C GLY A 123 -0.61 -16.56 0.33
N TYR A 124 -0.54 -15.50 -0.43
CA TYR A 124 -0.85 -15.52 -1.87
C TYR A 124 0.01 -16.54 -2.61
N ALA A 125 -0.48 -17.06 -3.74
CA ALA A 125 0.36 -17.83 -4.65
C ALA A 125 1.53 -16.97 -5.16
N ASP A 126 2.70 -17.56 -5.37
CA ASP A 126 3.93 -16.87 -5.78
C ASP A 126 3.74 -15.92 -6.97
N ALA A 127 2.87 -16.28 -7.92
CA ALA A 127 2.57 -15.45 -9.09
C ALA A 127 1.80 -14.17 -8.72
N VAL A 128 0.90 -14.24 -7.73
CA VAL A 128 0.11 -13.11 -7.23
C VAL A 128 1.01 -12.13 -6.46
N GLU A 129 1.91 -12.66 -5.64
CA GLU A 129 2.94 -11.86 -4.95
C GLU A 129 3.88 -11.19 -5.94
N ALA A 130 4.37 -11.92 -6.95
CA ALA A 130 5.25 -11.36 -7.97
C ALA A 130 4.60 -10.22 -8.77
N ASP A 131 3.30 -10.31 -9.08
CA ASP A 131 2.56 -9.25 -9.76
C ASP A 131 2.41 -8.03 -8.85
N ALA A 132 2.09 -8.22 -7.56
CA ALA A 132 1.98 -7.15 -6.57
C ALA A 132 3.34 -6.48 -6.30
N GLU A 133 4.41 -7.25 -6.13
CA GLU A 133 5.77 -6.74 -5.97
C GLU A 133 6.20 -5.89 -7.16
N ASN A 134 5.95 -6.38 -8.39
CA ASN A 134 6.28 -5.65 -9.61
C ASN A 134 5.52 -4.30 -9.72
N LEU A 135 4.25 -4.26 -9.39
CA LEU A 135 3.46 -3.04 -9.42
C LEU A 135 3.81 -2.13 -8.25
N GLY A 136 3.93 -2.67 -7.03
CA GLY A 136 4.25 -1.92 -5.82
C GLY A 136 5.61 -1.22 -5.91
N THR A 137 6.65 -1.94 -6.34
CA THR A 137 7.97 -1.37 -6.60
C THR A 137 7.92 -0.22 -7.61
N ARG A 138 7.12 -0.35 -8.67
CA ARG A 138 6.95 0.73 -9.66
C ARG A 138 6.24 1.94 -9.07
N LEU A 139 5.16 1.73 -8.32
CA LEU A 139 4.43 2.83 -7.66
C LEU A 139 5.35 3.58 -6.69
N ALA A 140 6.11 2.88 -5.87
CA ALA A 140 7.05 3.47 -4.93
C ALA A 140 8.16 4.26 -5.65
N ALA A 141 8.72 3.74 -6.73
CA ALA A 141 9.75 4.42 -7.52
C ALA A 141 9.21 5.68 -8.21
N GLU A 142 8.03 5.63 -8.82
CA GLU A 142 7.41 6.78 -9.48
C GLU A 142 7.00 7.85 -8.45
N LEU A 143 6.53 7.43 -7.26
CA LEU A 143 6.22 8.34 -6.15
C LEU A 143 7.47 9.06 -5.64
N GLY A 144 8.57 8.34 -5.41
CA GLY A 144 9.85 8.91 -4.98
C GLY A 144 10.43 9.89 -6.01
N ALA A 145 10.34 9.57 -7.31
CA ALA A 145 10.78 10.46 -8.37
C ALA A 145 9.95 11.76 -8.41
N ALA A 146 8.63 11.67 -8.25
CA ALA A 146 7.74 12.83 -8.19
C ALA A 146 8.04 13.71 -6.96
N HIS A 147 8.27 13.09 -5.79
CA HIS A 147 8.65 13.79 -4.58
C HIS A 147 9.94 14.60 -4.74
N THR A 148 10.97 13.99 -5.30
CA THR A 148 12.26 14.65 -5.57
C THR A 148 12.10 15.81 -6.55
N ALA A 149 11.31 15.63 -7.62
CA ALA A 149 11.06 16.69 -8.59
C ALA A 149 10.30 17.87 -7.99
N ALA A 150 9.30 17.59 -7.12
CA ALA A 150 8.53 18.62 -6.43
C ALA A 150 9.38 19.42 -5.43
N GLN A 151 10.30 18.77 -4.71
CA GLN A 151 11.23 19.44 -3.82
C GLN A 151 12.20 20.36 -4.60
N GLY A 152 12.85 19.86 -5.66
CA GLY A 152 13.76 20.65 -6.46
C GLY A 152 13.07 21.83 -7.19
N HIS A 153 11.74 21.76 -7.41
CA HIS A 153 10.98 22.92 -7.92
C HIS A 153 10.79 23.99 -6.83
N ARG A 154 10.45 23.58 -5.61
CA ARG A 154 10.31 24.49 -4.46
C ARG A 154 11.59 25.25 -4.16
N ASP A 155 12.71 24.56 -4.11
CA ASP A 155 14.02 25.18 -3.83
C ASP A 155 14.38 26.24 -4.88
N ARG A 156 14.15 25.96 -6.17
CA ARG A 156 14.36 26.94 -7.25
C ARG A 156 13.45 28.17 -7.17
N VAL A 157 12.23 28.01 -6.67
CA VAL A 157 11.31 29.14 -6.46
C VAL A 157 11.79 30.01 -5.32
N PHE A 158 12.20 29.42 -4.19
CA PHE A 158 12.74 30.16 -3.05
C PHE A 158 14.02 30.91 -3.39
N ASP A 159 14.94 30.33 -4.19
CA ASP A 159 16.17 30.99 -4.63
C ASP A 159 15.93 32.23 -5.52
N ARG A 160 14.84 32.25 -6.26
CA ARG A 160 14.46 33.40 -7.11
C ARG A 160 13.80 34.54 -6.34
N MET A 161 13.42 34.31 -5.09
CA MET A 161 12.75 35.29 -4.24
C MET A 161 13.72 35.97 -3.25
N ARG A 162 15.00 35.59 -3.28
CA ARG A 162 16.12 36.21 -2.52
C ARG A 162 16.86 37.21 -3.40
#